data_a23931cd2723b16605ed962b84834251
#
_entry.id   a23931cd2723b16605ed962b84834251
#
_cell.length_a   1.000
_cell.length_b   1.000
_cell.length_c   1.000
_cell.angle_alpha   90.00
_cell.angle_beta   90.00
_cell.angle_gamma   90.00
#
_symmetry.space_group_name_H-M   'P 1'
#
loop_
_entity.id
_entity.type
_entity.pdbx_description
1 polymer ?
#
loop_
_entity_poly.entity_id
_entity_poly.type
_entity_poly.pdbx_seq_one_letter_code
_entity_poly.pdbx_strand_id
1 'polypeptide(L)'
;MTEASLPGRAAPFLGFAGFGVFWGVWGACLPLLRAHAGVGDARFGVALLLVGAGALPAMLLTGRLVDAVGLRVAGMLLTLLGVAGVVLCAVSSGYAGLCAGILAVGAASGATDVAINTLAATAEKRTGRPVVARSHAAFSATVAASSLAAGALAAATGSLLAAFAAAAVVVVALGTVVAAATRSTTVRDGAAPDGDQAAAAQEPAGHRDEQADGAAVRAEGGGRLPGRGALLVVGGVGALAFAAENAFQTWAAVLLTDAFAASPALAAVAPAAFATTAALARLAGGPVMLRRPIATLVTAGLIATAGGVLTAFAPSLQLALAGVVAAALGTATLFPTLLSYGLRPVPDAFRGRATSAISTVAYLGFLAGPAYFGLLADAGGVQRAFLGVAALTGLLLAAVPVLPRLGRPEPITPRRTRPDARPSASNGP
;
A
#
# COMPACT_ATOMS: atom_id res chain seq x y z
N MET A 1 -12.26 5.72 34.43
CA MET A 1 -12.20 5.33 33.01
C MET A 1 -13.38 6.00 32.30
N THR A 2 -13.18 7.16 31.71
CA THR A 2 -14.22 7.84 30.92
C THR A 2 -14.49 6.99 29.68
N GLU A 3 -15.71 6.47 29.54
CA GLU A 3 -16.16 5.79 28.32
C GLU A 3 -15.89 6.71 27.12
N ALA A 4 -15.05 6.25 26.19
CA ALA A 4 -14.81 6.97 24.96
C ALA A 4 -16.18 7.21 24.30
N SER A 5 -16.50 8.46 24.02
CA SER A 5 -17.74 8.85 23.33
C SER A 5 -17.88 8.07 22.01
N LEU A 6 -19.14 7.75 21.62
CA LEU A 6 -19.43 7.03 20.36
C LEU A 6 -18.65 7.57 19.14
N PRO A 7 -18.50 8.92 18.95
CA PRO A 7 -17.68 9.47 17.87
C PRO A 7 -16.21 9.04 17.94
N GLY A 8 -15.61 8.92 19.15
CA GLY A 8 -14.22 8.50 19.29
C GLY A 8 -13.96 7.05 18.87
N ARG A 9 -14.96 6.15 19.10
CA ARG A 9 -14.87 4.75 18.65
C ARG A 9 -15.03 4.60 17.12
N ALA A 10 -15.79 5.51 16.50
CA ALA A 10 -16.02 5.51 15.05
C ALA A 10 -14.92 6.22 14.26
N ALA A 11 -14.09 7.05 14.88
CA ALA A 11 -13.11 7.90 14.20
C ALA A 11 -12.20 7.15 13.20
N PRO A 12 -11.63 5.96 13.51
CA PRO A 12 -10.84 5.22 12.54
C PRO A 12 -11.64 4.85 11.28
N PHE A 13 -12.86 4.36 11.47
CA PHE A 13 -13.74 3.96 10.35
C PHE A 13 -14.13 5.16 9.47
N LEU A 14 -14.45 6.30 10.09
CA LEU A 14 -14.76 7.55 9.39
C LEU A 14 -13.55 8.09 8.63
N GLY A 15 -12.35 8.00 9.20
CA GLY A 15 -11.10 8.35 8.54
C GLY A 15 -10.86 7.55 7.26
N PHE A 16 -10.96 6.23 7.37
CA PHE A 16 -10.81 5.33 6.24
C PHE A 16 -11.94 5.45 5.22
N ALA A 17 -13.17 5.70 5.67
CA ALA A 17 -14.30 5.94 4.78
C ALA A 17 -14.10 7.22 3.95
N GLY A 18 -13.69 8.33 4.57
CA GLY A 18 -13.38 9.57 3.85
C GLY A 18 -12.22 9.41 2.85
N PHE A 19 -11.19 8.68 3.26
CA PHE A 19 -10.07 8.35 2.38
C PHE A 19 -10.53 7.51 1.17
N GLY A 20 -11.41 6.54 1.40
CA GLY A 20 -12.02 5.74 0.35
C GLY A 20 -12.93 6.55 -0.59
N VAL A 21 -13.69 7.50 -0.05
CA VAL A 21 -14.49 8.43 -0.88
C VAL A 21 -13.60 9.20 -1.86
N PHE A 22 -12.47 9.75 -1.40
CA PHE A 22 -11.54 10.45 -2.28
C PHE A 22 -10.98 9.54 -3.39
N TRP A 23 -10.48 8.36 -3.03
CA TRP A 23 -9.85 7.45 -3.99
C TRP A 23 -10.84 6.83 -4.98
N GLY A 24 -12.09 6.65 -4.59
CA GLY A 24 -13.13 6.20 -5.53
C GLY A 24 -13.47 7.25 -6.58
N VAL A 25 -13.61 8.52 -6.17
CA VAL A 25 -13.80 9.65 -7.10
C VAL A 25 -12.57 9.83 -7.98
N TRP A 26 -11.37 9.75 -7.42
CA TRP A 26 -10.12 9.77 -8.18
C TRP A 26 -10.13 8.74 -9.30
N GLY A 27 -10.34 7.46 -8.99
CA GLY A 27 -10.32 6.38 -9.99
C GLY A 27 -11.39 6.54 -11.08
N ALA A 28 -12.59 6.95 -10.71
CA ALA A 28 -13.69 7.15 -11.66
C ALA A 28 -13.48 8.34 -12.59
N CYS A 29 -12.81 9.40 -12.11
CA CYS A 29 -12.65 10.67 -12.83
C CYS A 29 -11.34 10.80 -13.61
N LEU A 30 -10.45 9.79 -13.61
CA LEU A 30 -9.17 9.83 -14.34
C LEU A 30 -9.35 10.13 -15.86
N PRO A 31 -10.33 9.56 -16.57
CA PRO A 31 -10.57 9.92 -17.97
C PRO A 31 -10.89 11.41 -18.14
N LEU A 32 -11.76 11.94 -17.29
CA LEU A 32 -12.13 13.36 -17.31
C LEU A 32 -10.97 14.28 -16.94
N LEU A 33 -10.15 13.89 -15.96
CA LEU A 33 -8.97 14.65 -15.53
C LEU A 33 -7.94 14.72 -16.68
N ARG A 34 -7.69 13.59 -17.37
CA ARG A 34 -6.82 13.55 -18.55
C ARG A 34 -7.33 14.46 -19.67
N ALA A 35 -8.62 14.36 -19.97
CA ALA A 35 -9.25 15.21 -21.00
C ALA A 35 -9.22 16.69 -20.62
N HIS A 36 -9.53 17.04 -19.36
CA HIS A 36 -9.47 18.41 -18.84
C HIS A 36 -8.07 19.01 -18.95
N ALA A 37 -7.04 18.24 -18.69
CA ALA A 37 -5.65 18.68 -18.79
C ALA A 37 -5.15 18.74 -20.27
N GLY A 38 -5.87 18.18 -21.23
CA GLY A 38 -5.49 18.17 -22.64
C GLY A 38 -4.21 17.40 -22.92
N VAL A 39 -3.95 16.30 -22.20
CA VAL A 39 -2.69 15.53 -22.32
C VAL A 39 -2.93 14.13 -22.86
N GLY A 40 -1.95 13.61 -23.62
CA GLY A 40 -1.92 12.24 -24.09
C GLY A 40 -1.52 11.25 -22.97
N ASP A 41 -1.64 9.95 -23.27
CA ASP A 41 -1.47 8.87 -22.29
C ASP A 41 -0.08 8.82 -21.68
N ALA A 42 0.99 9.00 -22.45
CA ALA A 42 2.36 9.02 -21.92
C ALA A 42 2.55 10.15 -20.90
N ARG A 43 2.14 11.39 -21.23
CA ARG A 43 2.24 12.53 -20.31
C ARG A 43 1.38 12.33 -19.07
N PHE A 44 0.18 11.81 -19.23
CA PHE A 44 -0.72 11.52 -18.11
C PHE A 44 -0.13 10.46 -17.19
N GLY A 45 0.36 9.35 -17.74
CA GLY A 45 1.05 8.30 -16.97
C GLY A 45 2.26 8.81 -16.19
N VAL A 46 3.09 9.66 -16.83
CA VAL A 46 4.24 10.31 -16.16
C VAL A 46 3.78 11.27 -15.05
N ALA A 47 2.71 12.05 -15.28
CA ALA A 47 2.16 12.92 -14.24
C ALA A 47 1.69 12.12 -13.02
N LEU A 48 1.13 10.92 -13.20
CA LEU A 48 0.66 10.06 -12.12
C LEU A 48 1.79 9.52 -11.22
N LEU A 49 3.06 9.48 -11.70
CA LEU A 49 4.22 9.22 -10.82
C LEU A 49 4.31 10.22 -9.67
N LEU A 50 3.84 11.44 -9.89
CA LEU A 50 3.92 12.51 -8.90
C LEU A 50 3.02 12.27 -7.67
N VAL A 51 2.02 11.36 -7.78
CA VAL A 51 1.28 10.90 -6.60
C VAL A 51 2.27 10.32 -5.57
N GLY A 52 3.12 9.40 -6.01
CA GLY A 52 4.11 8.78 -5.13
C GLY A 52 5.24 9.72 -4.75
N ALA A 53 5.70 10.58 -5.67
CA ALA A 53 6.73 11.56 -5.40
C ALA A 53 6.29 12.57 -4.31
N GLY A 54 5.01 12.93 -4.27
CA GLY A 54 4.44 13.75 -3.20
C GLY A 54 4.22 12.95 -1.91
N ALA A 55 3.69 11.72 -2.04
CA ALA A 55 3.33 10.89 -0.89
C ALA A 55 4.53 10.51 -0.03
N LEU A 56 5.62 10.03 -0.63
CA LEU A 56 6.77 9.49 0.12
C LEU A 56 7.39 10.49 1.11
N PRO A 57 7.74 11.73 0.72
CA PRO A 57 8.26 12.71 1.67
C PRO A 57 7.23 13.09 2.75
N ALA A 58 5.97 13.24 2.36
CA ALA A 58 4.90 13.59 3.28
C ALA A 58 4.68 12.50 4.34
N MET A 59 4.71 11.21 3.96
CA MET A 59 4.62 10.08 4.88
C MET A 59 5.72 10.10 5.93
N LEU A 60 6.96 10.40 5.54
CA LEU A 60 8.10 10.49 6.46
C LEU A 60 7.95 11.60 7.50
N LEU A 61 7.35 12.73 7.11
CA LEU A 61 7.12 13.87 7.99
C LEU A 61 5.90 13.68 8.90
N THR A 62 4.90 12.94 8.44
CA THR A 62 3.61 12.79 9.15
C THR A 62 3.76 12.08 10.49
N GLY A 63 4.67 11.11 10.62
CA GLY A 63 4.95 10.47 11.90
C GLY A 63 5.30 11.51 12.98
N ARG A 64 6.24 12.41 12.69
CA ARG A 64 6.63 13.50 13.60
C ARG A 64 5.48 14.47 13.88
N LEU A 65 4.66 14.75 12.88
CA LEU A 65 3.50 15.63 13.03
C LEU A 65 2.45 15.02 13.97
N VAL A 66 2.18 13.70 13.84
CA VAL A 66 1.27 12.97 14.73
C VAL A 66 1.81 12.94 16.17
N ASP A 67 3.13 12.74 16.35
CA ASP A 67 3.75 12.76 17.66
C ASP A 67 3.66 14.14 18.34
N ALA A 68 3.79 15.22 17.57
CA ALA A 68 3.77 16.60 18.07
C ALA A 68 2.34 17.12 18.33
N VAL A 69 1.39 16.79 17.47
CA VAL A 69 0.05 17.42 17.45
C VAL A 69 -1.03 16.47 17.97
N GLY A 70 -0.75 15.15 17.98
CA GLY A 70 -1.69 14.10 18.37
C GLY A 70 -2.57 13.59 17.23
N LEU A 71 -3.47 12.66 17.56
CA LEU A 71 -4.29 11.92 16.58
C LEU A 71 -5.29 12.80 15.80
N ARG A 72 -5.57 14.03 16.24
CA ARG A 72 -6.39 15.00 15.49
C ARG A 72 -5.86 15.32 14.10
N VAL A 73 -4.55 15.14 13.89
CA VAL A 73 -3.88 15.31 12.60
C VAL A 73 -4.53 14.46 11.51
N ALA A 74 -5.04 13.27 11.84
CA ALA A 74 -5.70 12.39 10.86
C ALA A 74 -6.92 13.09 10.21
N GLY A 75 -7.76 13.75 11.01
CA GLY A 75 -8.91 14.49 10.48
C GLY A 75 -8.50 15.75 9.72
N MET A 76 -7.46 16.46 10.18
CA MET A 76 -6.96 17.67 9.51
C MET A 76 -6.39 17.34 8.13
N LEU A 77 -5.58 16.29 8.02
CA LEU A 77 -4.99 15.83 6.76
C LEU A 77 -6.05 15.30 5.80
N LEU A 78 -7.06 14.59 6.33
CA LEU A 78 -8.19 14.14 5.52
C LEU A 78 -8.96 15.35 4.93
N THR A 79 -9.19 16.39 5.71
CA THR A 79 -9.77 17.66 5.23
C THR A 79 -8.91 18.29 4.13
N LEU A 80 -7.59 18.34 4.34
CA LEU A 80 -6.63 18.85 3.36
C LEU A 80 -6.68 18.05 2.06
N LEU A 81 -6.81 16.73 2.13
CA LEU A 81 -6.94 15.89 0.95
C LEU A 81 -8.21 16.20 0.14
N GLY A 82 -9.35 16.39 0.82
CA GLY A 82 -10.59 16.82 0.15
C GLY A 82 -10.43 18.14 -0.60
N VAL A 83 -9.80 19.13 0.04
CA VAL A 83 -9.50 20.43 -0.57
C VAL A 83 -8.52 20.30 -1.74
N ALA A 84 -7.46 19.49 -1.58
CA ALA A 84 -6.46 19.26 -2.63
C ALA A 84 -7.09 18.68 -3.91
N GLY A 85 -8.13 17.85 -3.80
CA GLY A 85 -8.87 17.34 -4.95
C GLY A 85 -9.61 18.44 -5.74
N VAL A 86 -10.20 19.40 -5.05
CA VAL A 86 -10.85 20.56 -5.70
C VAL A 86 -9.81 21.48 -6.33
N VAL A 87 -8.71 21.74 -5.63
CA VAL A 87 -7.59 22.56 -6.14
C VAL A 87 -6.99 21.91 -7.40
N LEU A 88 -6.82 20.58 -7.41
CA LEU A 88 -6.37 19.85 -8.61
C LEU A 88 -7.24 20.20 -9.81
N CYS A 89 -8.58 20.14 -9.68
CA CYS A 89 -9.48 20.48 -10.78
C CYS A 89 -9.28 21.91 -11.29
N ALA A 90 -9.02 22.86 -10.40
CA ALA A 90 -8.83 24.26 -10.75
C ALA A 90 -7.51 24.55 -11.47
N VAL A 91 -6.42 23.81 -11.11
CA VAL A 91 -5.09 24.08 -11.67
C VAL A 91 -4.72 23.20 -12.85
N SER A 92 -5.45 22.10 -13.09
CA SER A 92 -5.10 21.07 -14.09
C SER A 92 -5.53 21.38 -15.54
N SER A 93 -5.73 22.64 -15.89
CA SER A 93 -6.04 23.06 -17.27
C SER A 93 -4.88 22.90 -18.26
N GLY A 94 -3.77 22.32 -17.86
CA GLY A 94 -2.58 22.03 -18.65
C GLY A 94 -1.60 21.15 -17.90
N TYR A 95 -0.56 20.67 -18.59
CA TYR A 95 0.36 19.67 -18.06
C TYR A 95 1.08 20.10 -16.75
N ALA A 96 1.56 21.33 -16.69
CA ALA A 96 2.26 21.83 -15.51
C ALA A 96 1.33 21.91 -14.27
N GLY A 97 0.11 22.41 -14.46
CA GLY A 97 -0.89 22.46 -13.39
C GLY A 97 -1.34 21.07 -12.97
N LEU A 98 -1.53 20.15 -13.92
CA LEU A 98 -1.81 18.75 -13.64
C LEU A 98 -0.71 18.13 -12.76
N CYS A 99 0.56 18.31 -13.12
CA CYS A 99 1.70 17.81 -12.35
C CYS A 99 1.72 18.38 -10.93
N ALA A 100 1.57 19.71 -10.79
CA ALA A 100 1.56 20.37 -9.49
C ALA A 100 0.38 19.90 -8.61
N GLY A 101 -0.82 19.81 -9.19
CA GLY A 101 -2.01 19.32 -8.49
C GLY A 101 -1.89 17.86 -8.06
N ILE A 102 -1.38 16.99 -8.93
CA ILE A 102 -1.16 15.57 -8.60
C ILE A 102 -0.10 15.42 -7.49
N LEU A 103 0.98 16.19 -7.53
CA LEU A 103 2.00 16.20 -6.48
C LEU A 103 1.39 16.60 -5.12
N ALA A 104 0.56 17.65 -5.10
CA ALA A 104 -0.13 18.12 -3.90
C ALA A 104 -1.12 17.08 -3.35
N VAL A 105 -1.91 16.47 -4.23
CA VAL A 105 -2.81 15.35 -3.87
C VAL A 105 -2.02 14.19 -3.31
N GLY A 106 -0.90 13.82 -3.94
CA GLY A 106 -0.02 12.76 -3.46
C GLY A 106 0.50 13.04 -2.06
N ALA A 107 0.99 14.24 -1.81
CA ALA A 107 1.47 14.64 -0.49
C ALA A 107 0.36 14.60 0.58
N ALA A 108 -0.81 15.17 0.29
CA ALA A 108 -1.95 15.15 1.20
C ALA A 108 -2.45 13.71 1.46
N SER A 109 -2.48 12.88 0.41
CA SER A 109 -2.91 11.48 0.50
C SER A 109 -1.95 10.63 1.32
N GLY A 110 -0.64 10.70 1.03
CA GLY A 110 0.37 9.94 1.79
C GLY A 110 0.39 10.34 3.27
N ALA A 111 0.29 11.63 3.55
CA ALA A 111 0.18 12.10 4.92
C ALA A 111 -1.10 11.59 5.62
N THR A 112 -2.24 11.65 4.94
CA THR A 112 -3.52 11.14 5.46
C THR A 112 -3.43 9.65 5.76
N ASP A 113 -2.86 8.86 4.85
CA ASP A 113 -2.73 7.40 4.99
C ASP A 113 -1.98 7.02 6.27
N VAL A 114 -0.81 7.62 6.51
CA VAL A 114 -0.05 7.38 7.75
C VAL A 114 -0.86 7.75 8.99
N ALA A 115 -1.54 8.90 8.97
CA ALA A 115 -2.25 9.39 10.14
C ALA A 115 -3.49 8.54 10.49
N ILE A 116 -4.30 8.13 9.49
CA ILE A 116 -5.48 7.28 9.73
C ILE A 116 -5.08 5.85 10.12
N ASN A 117 -3.98 5.31 9.57
CA ASN A 117 -3.46 4.02 9.99
C ASN A 117 -2.95 4.08 11.44
N THR A 118 -2.26 5.13 11.84
CA THR A 118 -1.82 5.34 13.24
C THR A 118 -3.03 5.45 14.18
N LEU A 119 -4.07 6.16 13.77
CA LEU A 119 -5.33 6.27 14.52
C LEU A 119 -5.98 4.89 14.71
N ALA A 120 -6.08 4.08 13.64
CA ALA A 120 -6.68 2.76 13.68
C ALA A 120 -5.85 1.78 14.53
N ALA A 121 -4.53 1.77 14.39
CA ALA A 121 -3.63 0.92 15.17
C ALA A 121 -3.68 1.28 16.67
N THR A 122 -3.74 2.58 17.01
CA THR A 122 -3.90 3.03 18.39
C THR A 122 -5.24 2.58 18.99
N ALA A 123 -6.33 2.69 18.21
CA ALA A 123 -7.64 2.21 18.65
C ALA A 123 -7.69 0.68 18.80
N GLU A 124 -7.01 -0.07 17.91
CA GLU A 124 -6.89 -1.53 18.00
C GLU A 124 -6.15 -1.94 19.27
N LYS A 125 -4.99 -1.32 19.55
CA LYS A 125 -4.21 -1.58 20.77
C LYS A 125 -5.01 -1.31 22.04
N ARG A 126 -5.83 -0.24 22.07
CA ARG A 126 -6.66 0.12 23.24
C ARG A 126 -7.85 -0.80 23.45
N THR A 127 -8.45 -1.31 22.38
CA THR A 127 -9.70 -2.07 22.44
C THR A 127 -9.54 -3.57 22.37
N GLY A 128 -8.37 -4.07 21.92
CA GLY A 128 -8.12 -5.49 21.61
C GLY A 128 -8.99 -6.04 20.48
N ARG A 129 -9.64 -5.15 19.69
CA ARG A 129 -10.55 -5.53 18.59
C ARG A 129 -9.87 -5.25 17.25
N PRO A 130 -10.17 -5.99 16.18
CA PRO A 130 -9.55 -5.82 14.86
C PRO A 130 -10.07 -4.54 14.17
N VAL A 131 -9.63 -3.37 14.64
CA VAL A 131 -10.04 -2.05 14.11
C VAL A 131 -9.40 -1.78 12.76
N VAL A 132 -8.11 -2.08 12.59
CA VAL A 132 -7.38 -1.84 11.33
C VAL A 132 -8.04 -2.57 10.18
N ALA A 133 -8.26 -3.89 10.32
CA ALA A 133 -8.87 -4.69 9.26
C ALA A 133 -10.28 -4.21 8.88
N ARG A 134 -11.09 -3.86 9.87
CA ARG A 134 -12.45 -3.32 9.65
C ARG A 134 -12.43 -1.95 8.99
N SER A 135 -11.46 -1.09 9.34
CA SER A 135 -11.28 0.23 8.72
C SER A 135 -10.91 0.11 7.25
N HIS A 136 -10.03 -0.83 6.89
CA HIS A 136 -9.72 -1.13 5.48
C HIS A 136 -10.92 -1.69 4.71
N ALA A 137 -11.80 -2.45 5.36
CA ALA A 137 -13.07 -2.88 4.76
C ALA A 137 -14.00 -1.67 4.47
N ALA A 138 -14.10 -0.72 5.42
CA ALA A 138 -14.84 0.52 5.22
C ALA A 138 -14.25 1.35 4.07
N PHE A 139 -12.92 1.47 3.98
CA PHE A 139 -12.23 2.08 2.85
C PHE A 139 -12.65 1.45 1.52
N SER A 140 -12.54 0.13 1.38
CA SER A 140 -12.88 -0.56 0.12
C SER A 140 -14.34 -0.40 -0.27
N ALA A 141 -15.26 -0.46 0.70
CA ALA A 141 -16.68 -0.27 0.47
C ALA A 141 -16.98 1.15 -0.03
N THR A 142 -16.34 2.17 0.57
CA THR A 142 -16.54 3.57 0.17
C THR A 142 -15.83 3.89 -1.15
N VAL A 143 -14.70 3.29 -1.48
CA VAL A 143 -14.10 3.37 -2.83
C VAL A 143 -15.09 2.90 -3.88
N ALA A 144 -15.69 1.74 -3.71
CA ALA A 144 -16.64 1.20 -4.67
C ALA A 144 -17.90 2.09 -4.82
N ALA A 145 -18.50 2.48 -3.69
CA ALA A 145 -19.70 3.31 -3.68
C ALA A 145 -19.45 4.70 -4.27
N SER A 146 -18.37 5.37 -3.87
CA SER A 146 -18.05 6.72 -4.34
C SER A 146 -17.58 6.74 -5.80
N SER A 147 -16.95 5.68 -6.28
CA SER A 147 -16.62 5.54 -7.70
C SER A 147 -17.89 5.57 -8.56
N LEU A 148 -18.90 4.77 -8.22
CA LEU A 148 -20.18 4.75 -8.93
C LEU A 148 -20.93 6.08 -8.81
N ALA A 149 -20.96 6.67 -7.61
CA ALA A 149 -21.60 7.96 -7.38
C ALA A 149 -20.94 9.09 -8.20
N ALA A 150 -19.59 9.12 -8.24
CA ALA A 150 -18.84 10.10 -9.01
C ALA A 150 -19.06 9.92 -10.51
N GLY A 151 -19.07 8.68 -11.00
CA GLY A 151 -19.36 8.38 -12.40
C GLY A 151 -20.77 8.82 -12.80
N ALA A 152 -21.79 8.58 -11.96
CA ALA A 152 -23.15 9.02 -12.19
C ALA A 152 -23.25 10.55 -12.21
N LEU A 153 -22.61 11.23 -11.25
CA LEU A 153 -22.59 12.69 -11.18
C LEU A 153 -21.86 13.31 -12.38
N ALA A 154 -20.72 12.75 -12.77
CA ALA A 154 -19.97 13.16 -13.94
C ALA A 154 -20.77 12.96 -15.24
N ALA A 155 -21.52 11.87 -15.37
CA ALA A 155 -22.40 11.63 -16.51
C ALA A 155 -23.56 12.64 -16.57
N ALA A 156 -24.11 13.01 -15.41
CA ALA A 156 -25.22 13.95 -15.33
C ALA A 156 -24.81 15.42 -15.59
N THR A 157 -23.59 15.79 -15.18
CA THR A 157 -23.13 17.19 -15.18
C THR A 157 -22.06 17.50 -16.24
N GLY A 158 -21.38 16.49 -16.77
CA GLY A 158 -20.20 16.65 -17.63
C GLY A 158 -19.00 17.30 -16.89
N SER A 159 -19.06 17.45 -15.58
CA SER A 159 -18.13 18.28 -14.81
C SER A 159 -17.22 17.45 -13.89
N LEU A 160 -15.91 17.55 -14.14
CA LEU A 160 -14.88 17.04 -13.24
C LEU A 160 -14.98 17.69 -11.85
N LEU A 161 -15.14 19.03 -11.83
CA LEU A 161 -15.23 19.81 -10.60
C LEU A 161 -16.44 19.39 -9.74
N ALA A 162 -17.59 19.10 -10.35
CA ALA A 162 -18.78 18.68 -9.59
C ALA A 162 -18.53 17.39 -8.81
N ALA A 163 -17.86 16.40 -9.42
CA ALA A 163 -17.54 15.14 -8.77
C ALA A 163 -16.56 15.33 -7.59
N PHE A 164 -15.47 16.09 -7.80
CA PHE A 164 -14.50 16.37 -6.73
C PHE A 164 -15.05 17.28 -5.63
N ALA A 165 -15.89 18.26 -5.98
CA ALA A 165 -16.54 19.14 -5.00
C ALA A 165 -17.52 18.35 -4.09
N ALA A 166 -18.34 17.49 -4.68
CA ALA A 166 -19.23 16.60 -3.91
C ALA A 166 -18.43 15.67 -2.96
N ALA A 167 -17.34 15.09 -3.46
CA ALA A 167 -16.44 14.30 -2.63
C ALA A 167 -15.80 15.15 -1.52
N ALA A 168 -15.33 16.35 -1.83
CA ALA A 168 -14.70 17.24 -0.86
C ALA A 168 -15.66 17.59 0.28
N VAL A 169 -16.93 17.85 0.01
CA VAL A 169 -17.94 18.10 1.05
C VAL A 169 -18.01 16.93 2.04
N VAL A 170 -18.07 15.70 1.53
CA VAL A 170 -18.13 14.49 2.37
C VAL A 170 -16.80 14.29 3.12
N VAL A 171 -15.67 14.38 2.43
CA VAL A 171 -14.33 14.17 3.00
C VAL A 171 -14.01 15.20 4.08
N VAL A 172 -14.32 16.49 3.84
CA VAL A 172 -14.15 17.57 4.80
C VAL A 172 -15.06 17.37 6.02
N ALA A 173 -16.33 17.00 5.81
CA ALA A 173 -17.25 16.72 6.92
C ALA A 173 -16.73 15.55 7.78
N LEU A 174 -16.30 14.45 7.17
CA LEU A 174 -15.73 13.31 7.89
C LEU A 174 -14.41 13.69 8.58
N GLY A 175 -13.55 14.46 7.91
CA GLY A 175 -12.28 14.96 8.46
C GLY A 175 -12.49 15.84 9.71
N THR A 176 -13.46 16.75 9.65
CA THR A 176 -13.80 17.62 10.81
C THR A 176 -14.36 16.81 11.97
N VAL A 177 -15.21 15.80 11.71
CA VAL A 177 -15.72 14.88 12.76
C VAL A 177 -14.57 14.08 13.38
N VAL A 178 -13.66 13.51 12.57
CA VAL A 178 -12.48 12.78 13.06
C VAL A 178 -11.59 13.70 13.90
N ALA A 179 -11.27 14.90 13.44
CA ALA A 179 -10.46 15.88 14.18
C ALA A 179 -11.10 16.26 15.51
N ALA A 180 -12.41 16.47 15.54
CA ALA A 180 -13.15 16.80 16.75
C ALA A 180 -13.16 15.61 17.75
N ALA A 181 -13.42 14.39 17.25
CA ALA A 181 -13.49 13.18 18.07
C ALA A 181 -12.14 12.78 18.69
N THR A 182 -11.01 13.25 18.13
CA THR A 182 -9.65 12.89 18.55
C THR A 182 -8.87 14.02 19.23
N ARG A 183 -9.52 15.15 19.54
CA ARG A 183 -8.87 16.34 20.14
C ARG A 183 -8.14 16.07 21.46
N SER A 184 -8.69 15.22 22.32
CA SER A 184 -8.16 14.90 23.65
C SER A 184 -7.27 13.68 23.68
N THR A 185 -7.01 13.04 22.53
CA THR A 185 -6.32 11.76 22.47
C THR A 185 -4.89 11.98 22.02
N THR A 186 -3.90 11.85 22.93
CA THR A 186 -2.48 11.85 22.60
C THR A 186 -1.99 10.44 22.32
N VAL A 187 -0.93 10.30 21.52
CA VAL A 187 -0.31 8.98 21.25
C VAL A 187 0.32 8.41 22.54
N ARG A 188 0.77 9.29 23.46
CA ARG A 188 1.38 8.91 24.74
C ARG A 188 0.39 8.21 25.69
N ASP A 189 -0.90 8.54 25.65
CA ASP A 189 -1.90 7.88 26.51
C ASP A 189 -2.08 6.37 26.23
N GLY A 190 -1.53 5.87 25.11
CA GLY A 190 -1.49 4.43 24.79
C GLY A 190 -0.20 3.72 25.18
N ALA A 191 0.81 4.45 25.67
CA ALA A 191 2.14 3.96 25.98
C ALA A 191 2.48 4.01 27.49
N ALA A 192 1.50 4.24 28.38
CA ALA A 192 1.73 4.12 29.81
C ALA A 192 2.01 2.63 30.14
N PRO A 193 3.21 2.24 30.56
CA PRO A 193 3.38 0.96 31.19
C PRO A 193 2.71 1.03 32.56
N ASP A 194 2.09 -0.08 32.97
CA ASP A 194 1.61 -0.28 34.35
C ASP A 194 2.76 0.03 35.32
N GLY A 195 2.79 1.26 35.83
CA GLY A 195 3.76 1.73 36.82
C GLY A 195 3.54 1.19 38.22
N ASP A 196 2.53 0.34 38.44
CA ASP A 196 2.17 -0.15 39.77
C ASP A 196 2.62 -1.60 40.09
N GLN A 197 3.31 -2.28 39.15
CA GLN A 197 3.91 -3.59 39.47
C GLN A 197 5.43 -3.55 39.72
N ALA A 198 6.09 -2.40 39.57
CA ALA A 198 7.51 -2.25 39.86
C ALA A 198 7.83 -1.83 41.31
N ALA A 199 6.81 -1.50 42.12
CA ALA A 199 7.01 -1.03 43.50
C ALA A 199 6.94 -2.15 44.57
N ALA A 200 6.66 -3.40 44.18
CA ALA A 200 6.52 -4.52 45.13
C ALA A 200 7.71 -5.50 45.18
N ALA A 201 8.83 -5.22 44.53
CA ALA A 201 9.99 -6.10 44.50
C ALA A 201 11.31 -5.35 44.69
N GLN A 202 11.42 -4.53 45.75
CA GLN A 202 12.69 -4.02 46.23
C GLN A 202 12.75 -4.13 47.74
N GLU A 203 13.19 -5.30 48.21
CA GLU A 203 13.88 -5.42 49.52
C GLU A 203 15.39 -5.54 49.25
N PRO A 204 16.23 -4.92 50.10
CA PRO A 204 17.65 -4.73 49.83
C PRO A 204 18.49 -5.91 50.30
N ALA A 205 19.29 -6.48 49.41
CA ALA A 205 20.37 -7.38 49.81
C ALA A 205 21.71 -6.97 49.17
N GLY A 206 22.59 -6.42 50.05
CA GLY A 206 23.99 -6.72 50.10
C GLY A 206 24.89 -6.39 48.91
N HIS A 207 25.73 -5.38 49.12
CA HIS A 207 26.97 -5.13 48.38
C HIS A 207 27.75 -6.40 48.01
N ARG A 208 28.10 -6.50 46.74
CA ARG A 208 29.38 -7.08 46.28
C ARG A 208 29.84 -6.34 45.03
N ASP A 209 30.96 -5.65 45.18
CA ASP A 209 31.79 -5.18 44.10
C ASP A 209 32.21 -6.37 43.21
N GLU A 210 31.95 -6.29 41.92
CA GLU A 210 32.73 -6.99 40.92
C GLU A 210 32.83 -6.17 39.65
N GLN A 211 34.06 -5.94 39.26
CA GLN A 211 34.55 -5.13 38.19
C GLN A 211 34.01 -5.50 36.80
N ALA A 212 33.93 -4.45 35.99
CA ALA A 212 33.75 -4.42 34.56
C ALA A 212 34.33 -5.63 33.82
N ASP A 213 33.46 -6.26 33.04
CA ASP A 213 33.86 -6.80 31.75
C ASP A 213 32.73 -6.62 30.76
N GLY A 214 32.99 -5.83 29.73
CA GLY A 214 32.11 -5.57 28.61
C GLY A 214 31.91 -6.83 27.77
N ALA A 215 31.09 -7.76 28.28
CA ALA A 215 30.62 -8.90 27.53
C ALA A 215 29.32 -8.49 26.83
N ALA A 216 29.45 -8.15 25.54
CA ALA A 216 28.33 -8.15 24.62
C ALA A 216 27.44 -9.37 24.88
N VAL A 217 26.20 -9.16 25.29
CA VAL A 217 25.16 -10.18 25.31
C VAL A 217 25.06 -10.72 23.88
N ARG A 218 25.80 -11.79 23.62
CA ARG A 218 25.65 -12.61 22.42
C ARG A 218 24.26 -13.22 22.52
N ALA A 219 23.32 -12.68 21.75
CA ALA A 219 22.06 -13.33 21.49
C ALA A 219 22.36 -14.72 20.91
N GLU A 220 22.22 -15.75 21.72
CA GLU A 220 22.17 -17.14 21.30
C GLU A 220 20.84 -17.35 20.57
N GLY A 221 20.86 -17.09 19.28
CA GLY A 221 19.81 -17.29 18.32
C GLY A 221 20.40 -17.03 16.97
N GLY A 222 21.22 -17.95 16.44
CA GLY A 222 21.98 -17.84 15.19
C GLY A 222 21.14 -17.78 13.93
N GLY A 223 20.06 -16.99 13.89
CA GLY A 223 19.31 -16.67 12.69
C GLY A 223 20.02 -15.54 11.94
N ARG A 224 20.76 -15.85 10.88
CA ARG A 224 21.24 -14.85 9.93
C ARG A 224 20.04 -14.26 9.18
N LEU A 225 20.02 -12.94 9.00
CA LEU A 225 19.14 -12.30 8.04
C LEU A 225 19.29 -13.00 6.68
N PRO A 226 18.21 -13.29 5.96
CA PRO A 226 18.30 -13.66 4.56
C PRO A 226 19.19 -12.64 3.85
N GLY A 227 20.08 -13.10 2.98
CA GLY A 227 21.01 -12.18 2.30
C GLY A 227 20.24 -11.01 1.69
N ARG A 228 20.80 -9.82 1.72
CA ARG A 228 20.16 -8.61 1.13
C ARG A 228 19.62 -8.87 -0.27
N GLY A 229 20.31 -9.73 -1.05
CA GLY A 229 19.87 -10.15 -2.39
C GLY A 229 18.51 -10.87 -2.38
N ALA A 230 18.25 -11.74 -1.42
CA ALA A 230 16.96 -12.44 -1.33
C ALA A 230 15.79 -11.48 -1.05
N LEU A 231 15.98 -10.51 -0.16
CA LEU A 231 14.97 -9.48 0.12
C LEU A 231 14.70 -8.59 -1.09
N LEU A 232 15.76 -8.23 -1.85
CA LEU A 232 15.63 -7.44 -3.07
C LEU A 232 14.91 -8.21 -4.17
N VAL A 233 15.16 -9.52 -4.32
CA VAL A 233 14.43 -10.35 -5.30
C VAL A 233 12.95 -10.45 -4.93
N VAL A 234 12.62 -10.74 -3.66
CA VAL A 234 11.21 -10.78 -3.20
C VAL A 234 10.53 -9.41 -3.40
N GLY A 235 11.23 -8.31 -3.08
CA GLY A 235 10.76 -6.95 -3.33
C GLY A 235 10.57 -6.65 -4.82
N GLY A 236 11.50 -7.08 -5.68
CA GLY A 236 11.41 -6.93 -7.14
C GLY A 236 10.22 -7.68 -7.75
N VAL A 237 9.98 -8.92 -7.30
CA VAL A 237 8.77 -9.67 -7.69
C VAL A 237 7.52 -8.98 -7.16
N GLY A 238 7.58 -8.39 -5.95
CA GLY A 238 6.51 -7.56 -5.40
C GLY A 238 6.26 -6.29 -6.22
N ALA A 239 7.32 -5.69 -6.79
CA ALA A 239 7.20 -4.53 -7.67
C ALA A 239 6.42 -4.85 -8.96
N LEU A 240 6.63 -6.04 -9.54
CA LEU A 240 5.84 -6.49 -10.69
C LEU A 240 4.36 -6.63 -10.34
N ALA A 241 4.06 -7.20 -9.15
CA ALA A 241 2.69 -7.34 -8.67
C ALA A 241 2.01 -5.97 -8.47
N PHE A 242 2.68 -5.03 -7.81
CA PHE A 242 2.14 -3.69 -7.57
C PHE A 242 2.03 -2.85 -8.84
N ALA A 243 2.99 -2.96 -9.79
CA ALA A 243 2.89 -2.28 -11.07
C ALA A 243 1.66 -2.75 -11.85
N ALA A 244 1.41 -4.07 -11.87
CA ALA A 244 0.25 -4.64 -12.52
C ALA A 244 -1.07 -4.22 -11.84
N GLU A 245 -1.14 -4.30 -10.52
CA GLU A 245 -2.33 -3.90 -9.75
C GLU A 245 -2.65 -2.42 -9.96
N ASN A 246 -1.66 -1.54 -9.84
CA ASN A 246 -1.85 -0.10 -9.99
C ASN A 246 -2.22 0.30 -11.43
N ALA A 247 -1.67 -0.38 -12.43
CA ALA A 247 -2.04 -0.14 -13.82
C ALA A 247 -3.55 -0.38 -14.04
N PHE A 248 -4.12 -1.47 -13.52
CA PHE A 248 -5.55 -1.72 -13.59
C PHE A 248 -6.36 -0.70 -12.80
N GLN A 249 -5.97 -0.37 -11.58
CA GLN A 249 -6.67 0.62 -10.75
C GLN A 249 -6.73 1.99 -11.42
N THR A 250 -5.69 2.35 -12.13
CA THR A 250 -5.54 3.68 -12.76
C THR A 250 -6.19 3.76 -14.13
N TRP A 251 -6.01 2.73 -14.96
CA TRP A 251 -6.34 2.82 -16.37
C TRP A 251 -7.62 2.09 -16.79
N ALA A 252 -8.26 1.33 -15.89
CA ALA A 252 -9.47 0.59 -16.26
C ALA A 252 -10.66 1.49 -16.62
N ALA A 253 -10.84 2.64 -15.96
CA ALA A 253 -11.86 3.61 -16.35
C ALA A 253 -11.54 4.27 -17.71
N VAL A 254 -10.25 4.60 -17.94
CA VAL A 254 -9.76 5.16 -19.22
C VAL A 254 -9.99 4.16 -20.36
N LEU A 255 -9.70 2.86 -20.13
CA LEU A 255 -10.00 1.80 -21.09
C LEU A 255 -11.46 1.81 -21.52
N LEU A 256 -12.40 1.82 -20.56
CA LEU A 256 -13.83 1.76 -20.91
C LEU A 256 -14.28 3.00 -21.68
N THR A 257 -13.73 4.17 -21.36
CA THR A 257 -14.04 5.42 -22.06
C THR A 257 -13.47 5.41 -23.48
N ASP A 258 -12.19 5.08 -23.65
CA ASP A 258 -11.49 5.26 -24.92
C ASP A 258 -11.74 4.12 -25.91
N ALA A 259 -11.75 2.85 -25.45
CA ALA A 259 -11.91 1.69 -26.32
C ALA A 259 -13.39 1.35 -26.58
N PHE A 260 -14.28 1.68 -25.64
CA PHE A 260 -15.69 1.27 -25.73
C PHE A 260 -16.67 2.43 -25.70
N ALA A 261 -16.20 3.69 -25.77
CA ALA A 261 -17.02 4.91 -25.74
C ALA A 261 -17.99 4.93 -24.54
N ALA A 262 -17.60 4.35 -23.41
CA ALA A 262 -18.42 4.26 -22.21
C ALA A 262 -18.70 5.65 -21.63
N SER A 263 -19.94 5.87 -21.19
CA SER A 263 -20.29 7.06 -20.42
C SER A 263 -19.48 7.08 -19.09
N PRO A 264 -19.29 8.25 -18.46
CA PRO A 264 -18.60 8.34 -17.18
C PRO A 264 -19.19 7.42 -16.10
N ALA A 265 -20.52 7.25 -16.08
CA ALA A 265 -21.19 6.33 -15.16
C ALA A 265 -20.79 4.87 -15.40
N LEU A 266 -20.68 4.46 -16.65
CA LEU A 266 -20.32 3.10 -17.01
C LEU A 266 -18.80 2.85 -16.83
N ALA A 267 -17.98 3.84 -17.16
CA ALA A 267 -16.53 3.77 -16.94
C ALA A 267 -16.17 3.62 -15.45
N ALA A 268 -16.91 4.26 -14.55
CA ALA A 268 -16.74 4.16 -13.12
C ALA A 268 -17.02 2.76 -12.53
N VAL A 269 -17.71 1.90 -13.28
CA VAL A 269 -17.92 0.50 -12.88
C VAL A 269 -16.59 -0.26 -12.79
N ALA A 270 -15.59 0.07 -13.62
CA ALA A 270 -14.32 -0.64 -13.63
C ALA A 270 -13.53 -0.49 -12.32
N PRO A 271 -13.23 0.72 -11.80
CA PRO A 271 -12.55 0.87 -10.50
C PRO A 271 -13.40 0.37 -9.34
N ALA A 272 -14.75 0.49 -9.39
CA ALA A 272 -15.62 -0.08 -8.37
C ALA A 272 -15.56 -1.61 -8.32
N ALA A 273 -15.64 -2.26 -9.48
CA ALA A 273 -15.52 -3.71 -9.60
C ALA A 273 -14.15 -4.20 -9.18
N PHE A 274 -13.08 -3.50 -9.58
CA PHE A 274 -11.71 -3.82 -9.17
C PHE A 274 -11.58 -3.78 -7.64
N ALA A 275 -11.96 -2.67 -7.00
CA ALA A 275 -11.83 -2.48 -5.55
C ALA A 275 -12.65 -3.52 -4.77
N THR A 276 -13.89 -3.79 -5.21
CA THR A 276 -14.76 -4.80 -4.58
C THR A 276 -14.16 -6.19 -4.70
N THR A 277 -13.73 -6.58 -5.90
CA THR A 277 -13.12 -7.90 -6.15
C THR A 277 -11.84 -8.07 -5.35
N ALA A 278 -10.97 -7.06 -5.33
CA ALA A 278 -9.72 -7.10 -4.58
C ALA A 278 -9.96 -7.25 -3.06
N ALA A 279 -10.95 -6.54 -2.51
CA ALA A 279 -11.33 -6.67 -1.11
C ALA A 279 -11.84 -8.08 -0.79
N LEU A 280 -12.74 -8.60 -1.59
CA LEU A 280 -13.28 -9.96 -1.40
C LEU A 280 -12.20 -11.05 -1.55
N ALA A 281 -11.30 -10.90 -2.54
CA ALA A 281 -10.19 -11.82 -2.75
C ALA A 281 -9.24 -11.88 -1.54
N ARG A 282 -8.92 -10.73 -0.94
CA ARG A 282 -8.07 -10.64 0.26
C ARG A 282 -8.74 -11.25 1.48
N LEU A 283 -10.03 -10.98 1.68
CA LEU A 283 -10.80 -11.53 2.80
C LEU A 283 -10.94 -13.05 2.71
N ALA A 284 -11.32 -13.57 1.55
CA ALA A 284 -11.54 -15.00 1.35
C ALA A 284 -10.23 -15.80 1.24
N GLY A 285 -9.19 -15.20 0.64
CA GLY A 285 -7.92 -15.86 0.31
C GLY A 285 -6.96 -16.03 1.48
N GLY A 286 -7.14 -15.31 2.60
CA GLY A 286 -6.20 -15.27 3.71
C GLY A 286 -5.68 -16.63 4.19
N PRO A 287 -6.52 -17.62 4.52
CA PRO A 287 -6.07 -18.94 4.96
C PRO A 287 -5.28 -19.72 3.90
N VAL A 288 -5.63 -19.57 2.62
CA VAL A 288 -4.97 -20.27 1.51
C VAL A 288 -3.59 -19.66 1.23
N MET A 289 -3.49 -18.33 1.25
CA MET A 289 -2.23 -17.60 1.11
C MET A 289 -1.18 -18.04 2.14
N LEU A 290 -1.61 -18.27 3.38
CA LEU A 290 -0.71 -18.72 4.45
C LEU A 290 -0.30 -20.18 4.32
N ARG A 291 -1.24 -21.08 3.95
CA ARG A 291 -1.01 -22.52 3.91
C ARG A 291 -0.28 -22.97 2.64
N ARG A 292 -0.59 -22.38 1.48
CA ARG A 292 -0.08 -22.78 0.16
C ARG A 292 0.42 -21.59 -0.67
N PRO A 293 1.41 -20.81 -0.17
CA PRO A 293 1.80 -19.53 -0.79
C PRO A 293 2.28 -19.69 -2.24
N ILE A 294 3.09 -20.71 -2.55
CA ILE A 294 3.58 -20.90 -3.93
C ILE A 294 2.42 -21.25 -4.89
N ALA A 295 1.51 -22.13 -4.49
CA ALA A 295 0.32 -22.42 -5.28
C ALA A 295 -0.55 -21.18 -5.46
N THR A 296 -0.72 -20.36 -4.41
CA THR A 296 -1.45 -19.10 -4.49
C THR A 296 -0.78 -18.14 -5.46
N LEU A 297 0.55 -17.98 -5.42
CA LEU A 297 1.28 -17.11 -6.34
C LEU A 297 1.12 -17.57 -7.81
N VAL A 298 1.19 -18.86 -8.05
CA VAL A 298 1.03 -19.42 -9.40
C VAL A 298 -0.42 -19.21 -9.90
N THR A 299 -1.42 -19.61 -9.13
CA THR A 299 -2.83 -19.49 -9.55
C THR A 299 -3.25 -18.03 -9.70
N ALA A 300 -2.88 -17.17 -8.76
CA ALA A 300 -3.16 -15.74 -8.80
C ALA A 300 -2.47 -15.05 -9.97
N GLY A 301 -1.19 -15.38 -10.22
CA GLY A 301 -0.45 -14.88 -11.36
C GLY A 301 -1.04 -15.32 -12.70
N LEU A 302 -1.46 -16.58 -12.83
CA LEU A 302 -2.14 -17.09 -14.03
C LEU A 302 -3.47 -16.36 -14.26
N ILE A 303 -4.28 -16.18 -13.21
CA ILE A 303 -5.56 -15.46 -13.31
C ILE A 303 -5.32 -13.99 -13.70
N ALA A 304 -4.32 -13.31 -13.08
CA ALA A 304 -4.00 -11.94 -13.41
C ALA A 304 -3.49 -11.79 -14.85
N THR A 305 -2.65 -12.70 -15.32
CA THR A 305 -2.14 -12.71 -16.70
C THR A 305 -3.29 -12.94 -17.69
N ALA A 306 -4.13 -13.95 -17.43
CA ALA A 306 -5.31 -14.21 -18.25
C ALA A 306 -6.27 -13.02 -18.27
N GLY A 307 -6.49 -12.36 -17.12
CA GLY A 307 -7.28 -11.14 -17.03
C GLY A 307 -6.72 -10.00 -17.88
N GLY A 308 -5.40 -9.79 -17.85
CA GLY A 308 -4.72 -8.80 -18.71
C GLY A 308 -4.86 -9.09 -20.20
N VAL A 309 -4.65 -10.35 -20.60
CA VAL A 309 -4.84 -10.80 -22.00
C VAL A 309 -6.29 -10.64 -22.43
N LEU A 310 -7.25 -11.07 -21.60
CA LEU A 310 -8.67 -10.93 -21.87
C LEU A 310 -9.05 -9.45 -22.07
N THR A 311 -8.56 -8.56 -21.21
CA THR A 311 -8.80 -7.12 -21.32
C THR A 311 -8.23 -6.56 -22.63
N ALA A 312 -7.01 -6.97 -23.00
CA ALA A 312 -6.31 -6.47 -24.19
C ALA A 312 -6.98 -6.88 -25.50
N PHE A 313 -7.67 -8.00 -25.53
CA PHE A 313 -8.35 -8.52 -26.73
C PHE A 313 -9.88 -8.54 -26.61
N ALA A 314 -10.46 -7.92 -25.58
CA ALA A 314 -11.88 -7.91 -25.36
C ALA A 314 -12.61 -7.23 -26.53
N PRO A 315 -13.54 -7.92 -27.23
CA PRO A 315 -14.34 -7.34 -28.30
C PRO A 315 -15.54 -6.53 -27.78
N SER A 316 -15.80 -6.59 -26.47
CA SER A 316 -16.94 -5.88 -25.85
C SER A 316 -16.57 -5.38 -24.46
N LEU A 317 -17.28 -4.37 -23.99
CA LEU A 317 -17.14 -3.77 -22.67
C LEU A 317 -17.32 -4.83 -21.57
N GLN A 318 -18.26 -5.75 -21.71
CA GLN A 318 -18.54 -6.80 -20.72
C GLN A 318 -17.35 -7.74 -20.55
N LEU A 319 -16.71 -8.13 -21.67
CA LEU A 319 -15.50 -8.97 -21.62
C LEU A 319 -14.29 -8.21 -21.09
N ALA A 320 -14.17 -6.91 -21.39
CA ALA A 320 -13.14 -6.07 -20.79
C ALA A 320 -13.32 -5.98 -19.26
N LEU A 321 -14.55 -5.75 -18.77
CA LEU A 321 -14.84 -5.78 -17.33
C LEU A 321 -14.58 -7.15 -16.70
N ALA A 322 -14.91 -8.25 -17.37
CA ALA A 322 -14.58 -9.59 -16.89
C ALA A 322 -13.07 -9.78 -16.76
N GLY A 323 -12.29 -9.26 -17.71
CA GLY A 323 -10.82 -9.24 -17.64
C GLY A 323 -10.31 -8.40 -16.46
N VAL A 324 -10.87 -7.23 -16.22
CA VAL A 324 -10.54 -6.36 -15.06
C VAL A 324 -10.84 -7.09 -13.73
N VAL A 325 -11.99 -7.75 -13.62
CA VAL A 325 -12.38 -8.53 -12.43
C VAL A 325 -11.43 -9.71 -12.22
N ALA A 326 -11.10 -10.46 -13.29
CA ALA A 326 -10.13 -11.55 -13.21
C ALA A 326 -8.75 -11.04 -12.76
N ALA A 327 -8.29 -9.93 -13.34
CA ALA A 327 -7.02 -9.31 -12.96
C ALA A 327 -7.02 -8.84 -11.49
N ALA A 328 -8.11 -8.25 -11.01
CA ALA A 328 -8.27 -7.84 -9.62
C ALA A 328 -8.20 -9.03 -8.66
N LEU A 329 -8.88 -10.14 -9.00
CA LEU A 329 -8.85 -11.39 -8.23
C LEU A 329 -7.43 -11.93 -8.08
N GLY A 330 -6.65 -11.90 -9.16
CA GLY A 330 -5.27 -12.35 -9.16
C GLY A 330 -4.35 -11.38 -8.42
N THR A 331 -4.25 -10.12 -8.89
CA THR A 331 -3.26 -9.15 -8.39
C THR A 331 -3.40 -8.85 -6.90
N ALA A 332 -4.64 -8.78 -6.39
CA ALA A 332 -4.91 -8.45 -5.00
C ALA A 332 -4.26 -9.37 -3.97
N THR A 333 -3.95 -10.61 -4.35
CA THR A 333 -3.39 -11.63 -3.44
C THR A 333 -1.87 -11.82 -3.62
N LEU A 334 -1.28 -11.30 -4.71
CA LEU A 334 0.13 -11.51 -5.03
C LEU A 334 1.07 -10.92 -3.99
N PHE A 335 0.99 -9.60 -3.75
CA PHE A 335 1.91 -8.93 -2.83
C PHE A 335 1.78 -9.40 -1.38
N PRO A 336 0.56 -9.51 -0.77
CA PRO A 336 0.41 -10.06 0.57
C PRO A 336 1.01 -11.45 0.72
N THR A 337 0.83 -12.31 -0.29
CA THR A 337 1.40 -13.66 -0.28
C THR A 337 2.92 -13.65 -0.39
N LEU A 338 3.49 -12.81 -1.28
CA LEU A 338 4.94 -12.63 -1.42
C LEU A 338 5.59 -12.12 -0.15
N LEU A 339 5.00 -11.10 0.47
CA LEU A 339 5.51 -10.52 1.71
C LEU A 339 5.48 -11.56 2.84
N SER A 340 4.35 -12.23 3.04
CA SER A 340 4.20 -13.29 4.04
C SER A 340 5.20 -14.43 3.81
N TYR A 341 5.39 -14.86 2.55
CA TYR A 341 6.35 -15.90 2.19
C TYR A 341 7.80 -15.47 2.43
N GLY A 342 8.17 -14.26 2.00
CA GLY A 342 9.52 -13.70 2.13
C GLY A 342 9.96 -13.48 3.59
N LEU A 343 8.98 -13.28 4.49
CA LEU A 343 9.25 -13.09 5.91
C LEU A 343 9.35 -14.41 6.71
N ARG A 344 9.00 -15.57 6.14
CA ARG A 344 9.06 -16.86 6.85
C ARG A 344 10.45 -17.21 7.42
N PRO A 345 11.55 -17.05 6.65
CA PRO A 345 12.90 -17.38 7.16
C PRO A 345 13.48 -16.27 8.05
N VAL A 346 12.76 -15.15 8.26
CA VAL A 346 13.29 -13.99 8.98
C VAL A 346 12.98 -14.10 10.46
N PRO A 347 14.01 -14.06 11.35
CA PRO A 347 13.81 -14.00 12.80
C PRO A 347 13.00 -12.78 13.23
N ASP A 348 12.21 -12.90 14.30
CA ASP A 348 11.28 -11.87 14.76
C ASP A 348 11.95 -10.50 15.00
N ALA A 349 13.15 -10.49 15.55
CA ALA A 349 13.94 -9.28 15.80
C ALA A 349 14.28 -8.47 14.52
N PHE A 350 14.23 -9.10 13.34
CA PHE A 350 14.58 -8.49 12.05
C PHE A 350 13.40 -8.34 11.11
N ARG A 351 12.21 -8.81 11.47
CA ARG A 351 11.01 -8.77 10.60
C ARG A 351 10.67 -7.36 10.15
N GLY A 352 10.73 -6.36 11.03
CA GLY A 352 10.46 -4.98 10.67
C GLY A 352 11.39 -4.46 9.56
N ARG A 353 12.71 -4.71 9.68
CA ARG A 353 13.69 -4.30 8.66
C ARG A 353 13.47 -5.03 7.33
N ALA A 354 13.18 -6.32 7.38
CA ALA A 354 12.93 -7.12 6.18
C ALA A 354 11.63 -6.69 5.49
N THR A 355 10.55 -6.45 6.24
CA THR A 355 9.30 -5.91 5.72
C THR A 355 9.53 -4.56 5.04
N SER A 356 10.23 -3.65 5.69
CA SER A 356 10.55 -2.33 5.13
C SER A 356 11.33 -2.46 3.82
N ALA A 357 12.37 -3.30 3.78
CA ALA A 357 13.19 -3.50 2.58
C ALA A 357 12.37 -4.08 1.41
N ILE A 358 11.58 -5.13 1.64
CA ILE A 358 10.72 -5.75 0.62
C ILE A 358 9.68 -4.73 0.13
N SER A 359 8.99 -4.05 1.05
CA SER A 359 7.93 -3.11 0.71
C SER A 359 8.48 -1.90 -0.05
N THR A 360 9.63 -1.34 0.35
CA THR A 360 10.23 -0.21 -0.35
C THR A 360 10.51 -0.53 -1.81
N VAL A 361 11.09 -1.70 -2.10
CA VAL A 361 11.35 -2.12 -3.49
C VAL A 361 10.03 -2.38 -4.24
N ALA A 362 9.06 -3.02 -3.59
CA ALA A 362 7.76 -3.29 -4.19
C ALA A 362 7.01 -1.99 -4.54
N TYR A 363 7.04 -0.99 -3.68
CA TYR A 363 6.42 0.32 -3.94
C TYR A 363 7.01 1.07 -5.15
N LEU A 364 8.26 0.80 -5.55
CA LEU A 364 8.79 1.34 -6.81
C LEU A 364 7.97 0.86 -8.01
N GLY A 365 7.46 -0.38 -7.96
CA GLY A 365 6.54 -0.89 -8.99
C GLY A 365 5.20 -0.15 -8.97
N PHE A 366 4.66 0.13 -7.78
CA PHE A 366 3.44 0.92 -7.65
C PHE A 366 3.58 2.32 -8.26
N LEU A 367 4.72 2.98 -8.03
CA LEU A 367 5.01 4.27 -8.64
C LEU A 367 5.17 4.17 -10.17
N ALA A 368 5.96 3.21 -10.64
CA ALA A 368 6.29 3.09 -12.06
C ALA A 368 5.12 2.59 -12.92
N GLY A 369 4.17 1.86 -12.33
CA GLY A 369 3.07 1.21 -13.05
C GLY A 369 2.28 2.13 -13.98
N PRO A 370 1.74 3.27 -13.51
CA PRO A 370 0.97 4.18 -14.35
C PRO A 370 1.75 4.78 -15.50
N ALA A 371 3.03 5.12 -15.28
CA ALA A 371 3.89 5.67 -16.33
C ALA A 371 4.26 4.60 -17.37
N TYR A 372 4.63 3.40 -16.91
CA TYR A 372 4.89 2.26 -17.79
C TYR A 372 3.68 1.99 -18.69
N PHE A 373 2.49 1.93 -18.10
CA PHE A 373 1.25 1.73 -18.86
C PHE A 373 0.98 2.88 -19.83
N GLY A 374 1.11 4.13 -19.37
CA GLY A 374 0.87 5.32 -20.19
C GLY A 374 1.75 5.37 -21.43
N LEU A 375 3.03 4.98 -21.31
CA LEU A 375 3.95 4.87 -22.46
C LEU A 375 3.51 3.79 -23.45
N LEU A 376 3.03 2.64 -22.97
CA LEU A 376 2.51 1.59 -23.84
C LEU A 376 1.17 2.00 -24.49
N ALA A 377 0.32 2.71 -23.76
CA ALA A 377 -0.95 3.21 -24.27
C ALA A 377 -0.74 4.24 -25.39
N ASP A 378 0.21 5.13 -25.23
CA ASP A 378 0.60 6.12 -26.26
C ASP A 378 1.12 5.46 -27.54
N ALA A 379 1.87 4.37 -27.40
CA ALA A 379 2.47 3.64 -28.53
C ALA A 379 1.49 2.71 -29.27
N GLY A 380 0.54 2.10 -28.56
CA GLY A 380 -0.29 1.03 -29.12
C GLY A 380 -1.79 1.09 -28.79
N GLY A 381 -2.23 2.15 -28.10
CA GLY A 381 -3.60 2.32 -27.60
C GLY A 381 -3.82 1.67 -26.24
N VAL A 382 -4.73 2.25 -25.47
CA VAL A 382 -5.03 1.88 -24.06
C VAL A 382 -5.40 0.41 -23.92
N GLN A 383 -6.18 -0.13 -24.84
CA GLN A 383 -6.63 -1.52 -24.75
C GLN A 383 -5.45 -2.51 -24.88
N ARG A 384 -4.57 -2.31 -25.89
CA ARG A 384 -3.42 -3.19 -26.10
C ARG A 384 -2.34 -3.03 -25.03
N ALA A 385 -2.26 -1.89 -24.36
CA ALA A 385 -1.33 -1.66 -23.27
C ALA A 385 -1.50 -2.67 -22.11
N PHE A 386 -2.69 -3.27 -21.94
CA PHE A 386 -2.92 -4.34 -20.96
C PHE A 386 -2.12 -5.62 -21.25
N LEU A 387 -1.60 -5.82 -22.49
CA LEU A 387 -0.60 -6.87 -22.73
C LEU A 387 0.70 -6.64 -21.95
N GLY A 388 1.09 -5.36 -21.77
CA GLY A 388 2.22 -5.02 -20.92
C GLY A 388 1.97 -5.42 -19.46
N VAL A 389 0.75 -5.26 -18.97
CA VAL A 389 0.38 -5.71 -17.62
C VAL A 389 0.38 -7.24 -17.52
N ALA A 390 -0.13 -7.92 -18.54
CA ALA A 390 -0.03 -9.38 -18.64
C ALA A 390 1.44 -9.86 -18.69
N ALA A 391 2.33 -9.11 -19.35
CA ALA A 391 3.77 -9.41 -19.37
C ALA A 391 4.40 -9.25 -17.98
N LEU A 392 4.03 -8.21 -17.19
CA LEU A 392 4.52 -8.05 -15.81
C LEU A 392 4.12 -9.24 -14.93
N THR A 393 2.85 -9.67 -15.00
CA THR A 393 2.37 -10.83 -14.22
C THR A 393 2.93 -12.16 -14.75
N GLY A 394 3.17 -12.28 -16.05
CA GLY A 394 3.88 -13.40 -16.66
C GLY A 394 5.35 -13.49 -16.20
N LEU A 395 6.06 -12.35 -16.14
CA LEU A 395 7.41 -12.28 -15.60
C LEU A 395 7.45 -12.63 -14.10
N LEU A 396 6.44 -12.19 -13.34
CA LEU A 396 6.27 -12.61 -11.97
C LEU A 396 6.15 -14.13 -11.87
N LEU A 397 5.29 -14.74 -12.68
CA LEU A 397 5.14 -16.20 -12.73
C LEU A 397 6.46 -16.92 -13.03
N ALA A 398 7.24 -16.41 -13.99
CA ALA A 398 8.55 -16.95 -14.32
C ALA A 398 9.55 -16.83 -13.15
N ALA A 399 9.38 -15.82 -12.27
CA ALA A 399 10.21 -15.64 -11.08
C ALA A 399 9.79 -16.53 -9.89
N VAL A 400 8.55 -17.03 -9.82
CA VAL A 400 8.07 -17.86 -8.70
C VAL A 400 8.97 -19.06 -8.40
N PRO A 401 9.50 -19.82 -9.36
CA PRO A 401 10.38 -20.97 -9.08
C PRO A 401 11.72 -20.61 -8.43
N VAL A 402 12.12 -19.33 -8.48
CA VAL A 402 13.35 -18.85 -7.84
C VAL A 402 13.15 -18.68 -6.34
N LEU A 403 11.93 -18.30 -5.88
CA LEU A 403 11.63 -17.98 -4.50
C LEU A 403 12.00 -19.09 -3.49
N PRO A 404 11.71 -20.40 -3.72
CA PRO A 404 12.10 -21.47 -2.80
C PRO A 404 13.61 -21.66 -2.67
N ARG A 405 14.39 -21.22 -3.67
CA ARG A 405 15.85 -21.31 -3.65
C ARG A 405 16.49 -20.25 -2.76
N LEU A 406 15.83 -19.12 -2.59
CA LEU A 406 16.31 -18.00 -1.75
C LEU A 406 16.22 -18.29 -0.24
N GLY A 407 15.33 -19.19 0.18
CA GLY A 407 15.16 -19.60 1.59
C GLY A 407 16.05 -20.75 2.04
N ARG A 408 16.88 -21.33 1.15
CA ARG A 408 17.80 -22.40 1.53
C ARG A 408 19.01 -21.80 2.26
N PRO A 409 19.37 -22.29 3.47
CA PRO A 409 20.65 -21.92 4.09
C PRO A 409 21.79 -22.27 3.12
N GLU A 410 22.73 -21.33 2.93
CA GLU A 410 23.97 -21.68 2.24
C GLU A 410 24.63 -22.83 2.98
N PRO A 411 25.08 -23.90 2.27
CA PRO A 411 25.83 -24.98 2.90
C PRO A 411 27.05 -24.36 3.57
N ILE A 412 27.17 -24.62 4.87
CA ILE A 412 28.33 -24.21 5.65
C ILE A 412 29.52 -24.93 5.04
N THR A 413 30.28 -24.25 4.18
CA THR A 413 31.60 -24.74 3.76
C THR A 413 32.45 -24.80 5.03
N PRO A 414 32.90 -25.97 5.49
CA PRO A 414 33.74 -26.03 6.68
C PRO A 414 34.99 -25.20 6.37
N ARG A 415 35.21 -24.18 7.19
CA ARG A 415 36.42 -23.40 7.13
C ARG A 415 37.58 -24.37 7.32
N ARG A 416 38.36 -24.61 6.25
CA ARG A 416 39.58 -25.40 6.36
C ARG A 416 40.38 -24.82 7.52
N THR A 417 40.41 -25.53 8.62
CA THR A 417 41.35 -25.26 9.71
C THR A 417 42.74 -25.38 9.10
N ARG A 418 43.47 -24.28 9.09
CA ARG A 418 44.92 -24.33 8.82
C ARG A 418 45.52 -25.32 9.80
N PRO A 419 46.36 -26.29 9.34
CA PRO A 419 47.09 -27.13 10.24
C PRO A 419 47.98 -26.24 11.13
N ASP A 420 47.87 -26.42 12.45
CA ASP A 420 48.66 -25.72 13.42
C ASP A 420 50.15 -25.87 13.07
N ALA A 421 50.80 -24.75 12.92
CA ALA A 421 52.28 -24.71 12.86
C ALA A 421 52.83 -25.33 14.16
N ARG A 422 53.56 -26.44 14.03
CA ARG A 422 54.26 -27.09 15.15
C ARG A 422 55.17 -26.06 15.85
N PRO A 423 55.17 -26.01 17.16
CA PRO A 423 56.16 -25.21 17.88
C PRO A 423 57.54 -25.77 17.61
N SER A 424 58.44 -24.92 17.12
CA SER A 424 59.86 -25.22 16.97
C SER A 424 60.48 -25.50 18.35
N ALA A 425 60.97 -26.73 18.55
CA ALA A 425 61.77 -27.08 19.72
C ALA A 425 63.03 -26.23 19.69
N SER A 426 63.23 -25.36 20.68
CA SER A 426 64.47 -24.70 20.96
C SER A 426 65.33 -25.66 21.75
N ASN A 427 66.35 -26.26 21.13
CA ASN A 427 67.49 -26.81 21.81
C ASN A 427 68.37 -25.63 22.26
N GLY A 428 68.59 -25.49 23.58
CA GLY A 428 69.65 -24.70 24.13
C GLY A 428 70.56 -25.61 24.93
N PRO A 429 71.89 -25.30 25.05
CA PRO A 429 72.85 -26.14 25.65
C PRO A 429 72.75 -26.21 27.17
#